data_18b668c7f23060cc42eb3878059cd80f
#
_entry.id   18b668c7f23060cc42eb3878059cd80f
#
_cell.length_a   1.000
_cell.length_b   1.000
_cell.length_c   1.000
_cell.angle_alpha   90.00
_cell.angle_beta   90.00
_cell.angle_gamma   90.00
#
_symmetry.space_group_name_H-M   'P 1'
#
loop_
_entity.id
_entity.type
_entity.pdbx_description
1 polymer ?
#
loop_
_entity_poly.entity_id
_entity_poly.type
_entity_poly.pdbx_seq_one_letter_code
_entity_poly.pdbx_strand_id
1 'polypeptide(L)'
;GKQNETIVEGPASNVELFKKHQKESKKYATIKAAVMLPFMTNGEGNRDDKVRMVEYYEGFLMAVDSLKANGVSIDLHTYDSGISEESIKQLLTKDELKQMDVIFGPAHISQVQHMANFAKEHKIRLVVPFTSKSDEVFNNPYVFQINTPQSYLFSEVYEHYLRKFPDAHVVFLDAET
;
A
#
# COMPACT_ATOMS: atom_id res chain seq x y z
N GLY A 1 13.25 -12.51 46.50
CA GLY A 1 12.15 -12.18 45.64
C GLY A 1 12.57 -12.38 44.21
N LYS A 2 12.06 -13.41 43.49
CA LYS A 2 12.28 -13.59 42.08
C LYS A 2 11.39 -12.59 41.34
N GLN A 3 11.97 -11.63 40.65
CA GLN A 3 11.25 -10.77 39.71
C GLN A 3 10.92 -11.63 38.48
N ASN A 4 9.63 -11.77 38.20
CA ASN A 4 9.16 -12.31 36.93
C ASN A 4 9.44 -11.24 35.85
N GLU A 5 10.47 -11.45 35.06
CA GLU A 5 10.65 -10.72 33.81
C GLU A 5 9.54 -11.17 32.84
N THR A 6 8.59 -10.30 32.58
CA THR A 6 7.63 -10.46 31.51
C THR A 6 8.38 -10.23 30.20
N ILE A 7 8.72 -11.31 29.52
CA ILE A 7 9.25 -11.24 28.16
C ILE A 7 8.13 -10.68 27.30
N VAL A 8 8.25 -9.41 26.89
CA VAL A 8 7.41 -8.83 25.85
C VAL A 8 7.85 -9.52 24.55
N GLU A 9 7.04 -10.43 24.04
CA GLU A 9 7.25 -11.01 22.73
C GLU A 9 7.27 -9.85 21.72
N GLY A 10 8.40 -9.66 21.05
CA GLY A 10 8.52 -8.73 19.93
C GLY A 10 7.56 -9.12 18.79
N PRO A 11 7.26 -8.21 17.86
CA PRO A 11 6.38 -8.50 16.74
C PRO A 11 6.86 -9.76 16.03
N ALA A 12 5.91 -10.67 15.73
CA ALA A 12 6.18 -11.92 15.04
C ALA A 12 7.10 -11.66 13.82
N SER A 13 8.15 -12.46 13.67
CA SER A 13 9.09 -12.25 12.57
C SER A 13 8.34 -12.24 11.24
N ASN A 14 8.77 -11.41 10.29
CA ASN A 14 8.18 -11.34 8.95
C ASN A 14 8.02 -12.73 8.32
N VAL A 15 8.89 -13.68 8.66
CA VAL A 15 8.83 -15.07 8.20
C VAL A 15 7.59 -15.82 8.74
N GLU A 16 7.14 -15.55 9.96
CA GLU A 16 5.92 -16.15 10.52
C GLU A 16 4.66 -15.56 9.93
N LEU A 17 4.66 -14.23 9.67
CA LEU A 17 3.59 -13.56 8.95
C LEU A 17 3.43 -14.15 7.54
N PHE A 18 4.53 -14.38 6.81
CA PHE A 18 4.50 -15.00 5.50
C PHE A 18 4.05 -16.47 5.55
N LYS A 19 4.46 -17.26 6.55
CA LYS A 19 4.02 -18.66 6.71
C LYS A 19 2.52 -18.76 7.02
N LYS A 20 1.96 -17.82 7.76
CA LYS A 20 0.54 -17.81 8.11
C LYS A 20 -0.37 -17.51 6.91
N HIS A 21 0.16 -16.81 5.90
CA HIS A 21 -0.57 -16.46 4.68
C HIS A 21 -0.38 -17.47 3.52
N GLN A 22 0.55 -18.40 3.61
CA GLN A 22 0.77 -19.42 2.57
C GLN A 22 -0.31 -20.52 2.52
N LYS A 23 -1.34 -20.48 3.37
CA LYS A 23 -2.27 -21.61 3.50
C LYS A 23 -3.27 -21.78 2.36
N GLU A 24 -3.44 -20.84 1.45
CA GLU A 24 -4.29 -21.01 0.27
C GLU A 24 -3.74 -20.19 -0.91
N SER A 25 -2.83 -20.76 -1.68
CA SER A 25 -2.56 -20.21 -3.00
C SER A 25 -3.72 -20.52 -3.94
N LYS A 26 -4.65 -19.58 -4.07
CA LYS A 26 -5.71 -19.68 -5.07
C LYS A 26 -5.04 -19.62 -6.45
N LYS A 27 -5.12 -20.72 -7.21
CA LYS A 27 -4.70 -20.72 -8.61
C LYS A 27 -5.75 -19.97 -9.43
N TYR A 28 -5.37 -18.84 -9.98
CA TYR A 28 -6.21 -18.07 -10.88
C TYR A 28 -6.00 -18.58 -12.31
N ALA A 29 -7.09 -18.83 -13.05
CA ALA A 29 -7.02 -19.06 -14.48
C ALA A 29 -6.60 -17.78 -15.21
N THR A 30 -7.14 -16.63 -14.79
CA THR A 30 -6.79 -15.29 -15.24
C THR A 30 -6.85 -14.36 -14.02
N ILE A 31 -5.84 -13.53 -13.84
CA ILE A 31 -5.80 -12.52 -12.77
C ILE A 31 -6.45 -11.25 -13.30
N LYS A 32 -7.53 -10.81 -12.67
CA LYS A 32 -8.14 -9.51 -12.94
C LYS A 32 -7.44 -8.44 -12.12
N ALA A 33 -6.70 -7.57 -12.79
CA ALA A 33 -5.93 -6.52 -12.17
C ALA A 33 -6.43 -5.14 -12.58
N ALA A 34 -6.51 -4.21 -11.63
CA ALA A 34 -6.77 -2.81 -11.91
C ALA A 34 -5.55 -1.95 -11.56
N VAL A 35 -5.27 -0.95 -12.38
CA VAL A 35 -4.30 0.12 -12.09
C VAL A 35 -5.05 1.43 -11.97
N MET A 36 -4.92 2.09 -10.81
CA MET A 36 -5.56 3.35 -10.49
C MET A 36 -4.50 4.41 -10.21
N LEU A 37 -4.23 5.25 -11.18
CA LEU A 37 -3.22 6.31 -11.11
C LEU A 37 -3.82 7.65 -11.50
N PRO A 38 -3.30 8.77 -10.97
CA PRO A 38 -3.74 10.10 -11.32
C PRO A 38 -3.15 10.54 -12.67
N PHE A 39 -3.68 10.02 -13.76
CA PHE A 39 -3.29 10.44 -15.11
C PHE A 39 -3.75 11.86 -15.43
N MET A 40 -4.74 12.36 -14.69
CA MET A 40 -5.24 13.73 -14.77
C MET A 40 -5.68 14.09 -16.20
N THR A 41 -6.41 13.19 -16.82
CA THR A 41 -6.89 13.30 -18.21
C THR A 41 -7.85 14.47 -18.41
N ASN A 42 -8.46 14.96 -17.31
CA ASN A 42 -9.32 16.15 -17.28
C ASN A 42 -8.57 17.48 -17.33
N GLY A 43 -7.23 17.47 -17.42
CA GLY A 43 -6.42 18.69 -17.48
C GLY A 43 -5.91 19.23 -16.14
N GLU A 44 -6.33 18.63 -15.01
CA GLU A 44 -5.84 18.97 -13.67
C GLU A 44 -4.37 18.52 -13.46
N GLY A 45 -3.72 19.08 -12.44
CA GLY A 45 -2.36 18.73 -12.04
C GLY A 45 -1.25 19.34 -12.90
N ASN A 46 -0.01 19.20 -12.43
CA ASN A 46 1.15 19.71 -13.15
C ASN A 46 1.66 18.68 -14.18
N ARG A 47 2.44 19.16 -15.14
CA ARG A 47 2.97 18.32 -16.23
C ARG A 47 3.91 17.23 -15.73
N ASP A 48 4.76 17.55 -14.75
CA ASP A 48 5.80 16.63 -14.29
C ASP A 48 5.20 15.44 -13.53
N ASP A 49 4.12 15.68 -12.78
CA ASP A 49 3.40 14.59 -12.10
C ASP A 49 2.71 13.67 -13.10
N LYS A 50 2.12 14.24 -14.16
CA LYS A 50 1.53 13.45 -15.25
C LYS A 50 2.57 12.57 -15.93
N VAL A 51 3.73 13.13 -16.28
CA VAL A 51 4.82 12.39 -16.91
C VAL A 51 5.26 11.24 -16.00
N ARG A 52 5.49 11.49 -14.72
CA ARG A 52 5.86 10.43 -13.76
C ARG A 52 4.83 9.29 -13.66
N MET A 53 3.55 9.63 -13.70
CA MET A 53 2.50 8.60 -13.66
C MET A 53 2.46 7.76 -14.94
N VAL A 54 2.68 8.39 -16.09
CA VAL A 54 2.78 7.70 -17.38
C VAL A 54 4.01 6.79 -17.42
N GLU A 55 5.19 7.28 -17.02
CA GLU A 55 6.42 6.49 -16.93
C GLU A 55 6.28 5.28 -15.99
N TYR A 56 5.65 5.49 -14.83
CA TYR A 56 5.36 4.37 -13.93
C TYR A 56 4.43 3.35 -14.58
N TYR A 57 3.40 3.80 -15.26
CA TYR A 57 2.46 2.92 -15.97
C TYR A 57 3.12 2.16 -17.10
N GLU A 58 4.00 2.79 -17.86
CA GLU A 58 4.80 2.11 -18.89
C GLU A 58 5.66 0.99 -18.30
N GLY A 59 6.36 1.26 -17.20
CA GLY A 59 7.10 0.23 -16.46
C GLY A 59 6.21 -0.89 -15.94
N PHE A 60 5.01 -0.56 -15.48
CA PHE A 60 4.01 -1.54 -15.06
C PHE A 60 3.58 -2.44 -16.23
N LEU A 61 3.32 -1.89 -17.42
CA LEU A 61 2.96 -2.65 -18.62
C LEU A 61 4.09 -3.60 -19.04
N MET A 62 5.35 -3.17 -18.96
CA MET A 62 6.50 -4.04 -19.23
C MET A 62 6.54 -5.25 -18.27
N ALA A 63 6.24 -5.03 -17.00
CA ALA A 63 6.15 -6.12 -16.03
C ALA A 63 4.98 -7.08 -16.33
N VAL A 64 3.83 -6.56 -16.72
CA VAL A 64 2.67 -7.36 -17.15
C VAL A 64 3.00 -8.21 -18.38
N ASP A 65 3.67 -7.63 -19.38
CA ASP A 65 4.09 -8.35 -20.58
C ASP A 65 5.08 -9.48 -20.26
N SER A 66 6.02 -9.21 -19.35
CA SER A 66 6.95 -10.23 -18.85
C SER A 66 6.21 -11.39 -18.15
N LEU A 67 5.22 -11.10 -17.32
CA LEU A 67 4.40 -12.12 -16.67
C LEU A 67 3.60 -12.93 -17.69
N LYS A 68 3.00 -12.28 -18.68
CA LYS A 68 2.28 -12.95 -19.77
C LYS A 68 3.18 -13.86 -20.58
N ALA A 69 4.41 -13.43 -20.89
CA ALA A 69 5.41 -14.25 -21.59
C ALA A 69 5.80 -15.50 -20.77
N ASN A 70 5.69 -15.45 -19.45
CA ASN A 70 5.89 -16.58 -18.54
C ASN A 70 4.61 -17.40 -18.25
N GLY A 71 3.56 -17.22 -19.04
CA GLY A 71 2.33 -18.01 -18.97
C GLY A 71 1.31 -17.56 -17.95
N VAL A 72 1.47 -16.36 -17.35
CA VAL A 72 0.47 -15.77 -16.46
C VAL A 72 -0.58 -15.06 -17.28
N SER A 73 -1.86 -15.44 -17.15
CA SER A 73 -2.96 -14.74 -17.79
C SER A 73 -3.41 -13.55 -16.93
N ILE A 74 -3.37 -12.34 -17.50
CA ILE A 74 -3.74 -11.09 -16.81
C ILE A 74 -4.76 -10.33 -17.65
N ASP A 75 -5.90 -10.01 -17.05
CA ASP A 75 -6.91 -9.09 -17.55
C ASP A 75 -6.71 -7.75 -16.83
N LEU A 76 -6.11 -6.78 -17.53
CA LEU A 76 -5.69 -5.50 -16.97
C LEU A 76 -6.69 -4.39 -17.31
N HIS A 77 -7.20 -3.74 -16.28
CA HIS A 77 -8.06 -2.56 -16.35
C HIS A 77 -7.34 -1.33 -15.83
N THR A 78 -7.43 -0.21 -16.55
CA THR A 78 -6.74 1.03 -16.17
C THR A 78 -7.74 2.14 -15.94
N TYR A 79 -7.59 2.86 -14.82
CA TYR A 79 -8.48 3.93 -14.38
C TYR A 79 -7.68 5.18 -14.02
N ASP A 80 -8.20 6.34 -14.41
CA ASP A 80 -7.72 7.62 -13.90
C ASP A 80 -8.34 7.87 -12.52
N SER A 81 -7.53 7.83 -11.47
CA SER A 81 -8.00 8.05 -10.09
C SER A 81 -8.24 9.51 -9.77
N GLY A 82 -7.78 10.43 -10.63
CA GLY A 82 -7.69 11.83 -10.28
C GLY A 82 -6.84 12.04 -9.02
N ILE A 83 -6.97 13.21 -8.39
CA ILE A 83 -6.20 13.58 -7.19
C ILE A 83 -7.08 13.78 -5.94
N SER A 84 -8.39 13.87 -6.10
CA SER A 84 -9.33 14.16 -5.02
C SER A 84 -9.93 12.90 -4.39
N GLU A 85 -10.45 13.03 -3.17
CA GLU A 85 -11.25 11.96 -2.55
C GLU A 85 -12.55 11.71 -3.30
N GLU A 86 -13.14 12.75 -3.87
CA GLU A 86 -14.41 12.65 -4.60
C GLU A 86 -14.25 11.81 -5.87
N SER A 87 -13.15 12.00 -6.61
CA SER A 87 -12.87 11.21 -7.81
C SER A 87 -12.74 9.73 -7.51
N ILE A 88 -12.07 9.36 -6.41
CA ILE A 88 -11.93 7.95 -6.04
C ILE A 88 -13.25 7.37 -5.54
N LYS A 89 -14.04 8.10 -4.74
CA LYS A 89 -15.37 7.66 -4.29
C LYS A 89 -16.28 7.35 -5.48
N GLN A 90 -16.28 8.22 -6.47
CA GLN A 90 -17.03 8.03 -7.71
C GLN A 90 -16.56 6.79 -8.48
N LEU A 91 -15.25 6.58 -8.56
CA LEU A 91 -14.67 5.42 -9.25
C LEU A 91 -15.08 4.11 -8.55
N LEU A 92 -15.08 4.08 -7.21
CA LEU A 92 -15.43 2.90 -6.42
C LEU A 92 -16.92 2.48 -6.52
N THR A 93 -17.78 3.29 -7.12
CA THR A 93 -19.17 2.90 -7.42
C THR A 93 -19.30 1.91 -8.57
N LYS A 94 -18.25 1.72 -9.36
CA LYS A 94 -18.25 0.83 -10.51
C LYS A 94 -18.27 -0.63 -10.07
N ASP A 95 -19.27 -1.39 -10.50
CA ASP A 95 -19.42 -2.80 -10.13
C ASP A 95 -18.28 -3.68 -10.65
N GLU A 96 -17.66 -3.32 -11.76
CA GLU A 96 -16.53 -4.05 -12.32
C GLU A 96 -15.34 -4.11 -11.37
N LEU A 97 -15.11 -3.06 -10.55
CA LEU A 97 -14.03 -3.01 -9.59
C LEU A 97 -14.17 -4.04 -8.46
N LYS A 98 -15.40 -4.41 -8.11
CA LYS A 98 -15.70 -5.44 -7.10
C LYS A 98 -15.26 -6.84 -7.53
N GLN A 99 -14.98 -7.02 -8.82
CA GLN A 99 -14.56 -8.30 -9.40
C GLN A 99 -13.04 -8.44 -9.57
N MET A 100 -12.28 -7.44 -9.18
CA MET A 100 -10.82 -7.46 -9.29
C MET A 100 -10.20 -8.38 -8.24
N ASP A 101 -9.12 -9.05 -8.61
CA ASP A 101 -8.30 -9.84 -7.70
C ASP A 101 -7.24 -8.98 -7.00
N VAL A 102 -6.75 -7.95 -7.70
CA VAL A 102 -5.75 -7.01 -7.21
C VAL A 102 -5.94 -5.62 -7.82
N ILE A 103 -5.72 -4.59 -7.00
CA ILE A 103 -5.74 -3.19 -7.43
C ILE A 103 -4.39 -2.56 -7.05
N PHE A 104 -3.74 -1.89 -8.01
CA PHE A 104 -2.51 -1.12 -7.83
C PHE A 104 -2.86 0.38 -7.82
N GLY A 105 -2.52 1.05 -6.76
CA GLY A 105 -2.88 2.44 -6.47
C GLY A 105 -3.55 2.54 -5.09
N PRO A 106 -4.02 3.71 -4.70
CA PRO A 106 -3.88 5.01 -5.37
C PRO A 106 -2.48 5.62 -5.15
N ALA A 107 -2.21 6.75 -5.83
CA ALA A 107 -0.96 7.48 -5.63
C ALA A 107 -1.06 8.51 -4.48
N HIS A 108 -2.24 9.06 -4.22
CA HIS A 108 -2.46 10.11 -3.22
C HIS A 108 -2.91 9.53 -1.88
N ILE A 109 -2.29 10.03 -0.79
CA ILE A 109 -2.59 9.60 0.59
C ILE A 109 -4.07 9.77 0.96
N SER A 110 -4.71 10.86 0.54
CA SER A 110 -6.13 11.15 0.82
C SER A 110 -7.08 10.07 0.29
N GLN A 111 -6.67 9.33 -0.73
CA GLN A 111 -7.47 8.30 -1.36
C GLN A 111 -7.27 6.90 -0.73
N VAL A 112 -6.18 6.70 0.02
CA VAL A 112 -5.78 5.37 0.52
C VAL A 112 -6.83 4.76 1.44
N GLN A 113 -7.39 5.54 2.38
CA GLN A 113 -8.38 5.03 3.32
C GLN A 113 -9.65 4.49 2.62
N HIS A 114 -10.13 5.20 1.60
CA HIS A 114 -11.31 4.79 0.83
C HIS A 114 -11.05 3.49 0.08
N MET A 115 -9.88 3.39 -0.54
CA MET A 115 -9.44 2.19 -1.25
C MET A 115 -9.21 1.00 -0.30
N ALA A 116 -8.63 1.24 0.87
CA ALA A 116 -8.39 0.21 1.88
C ALA A 116 -9.70 -0.37 2.42
N ASN A 117 -10.71 0.48 2.67
CA ASN A 117 -12.04 0.05 3.09
C ASN A 117 -12.72 -0.79 2.00
N PHE A 118 -12.68 -0.32 0.76
CA PHE A 118 -13.22 -1.06 -0.39
C PHE A 118 -12.54 -2.42 -0.57
N ALA A 119 -11.21 -2.46 -0.49
CA ALA A 119 -10.43 -3.68 -0.62
C ALA A 119 -10.78 -4.71 0.48
N LYS A 120 -10.98 -4.24 1.72
CA LYS A 120 -11.39 -5.08 2.85
C LYS A 120 -12.81 -5.64 2.67
N GLU A 121 -13.75 -4.79 2.27
CA GLU A 121 -15.14 -5.16 2.05
C GLU A 121 -15.29 -6.24 0.97
N HIS A 122 -14.57 -6.05 -0.15
CA HIS A 122 -14.68 -6.95 -1.31
C HIS A 122 -13.58 -8.03 -1.35
N LYS A 123 -12.71 -8.11 -0.33
CA LYS A 123 -11.60 -9.09 -0.23
C LYS A 123 -10.63 -9.01 -1.42
N ILE A 124 -10.36 -7.81 -1.89
CA ILE A 124 -9.46 -7.50 -3.00
C ILE A 124 -8.09 -7.11 -2.45
N ARG A 125 -7.00 -7.57 -3.06
CA ARG A 125 -5.65 -7.12 -2.70
C ARG A 125 -5.42 -5.72 -3.20
N LEU A 126 -5.01 -4.83 -2.31
CA LEU A 126 -4.67 -3.45 -2.64
C LEU A 126 -3.17 -3.24 -2.47
N VAL A 127 -2.49 -2.85 -3.55
CA VAL A 127 -1.06 -2.52 -3.53
C VAL A 127 -0.91 -1.02 -3.64
N VAL A 128 -0.41 -0.37 -2.58
CA VAL A 128 -0.20 1.09 -2.50
C VAL A 128 1.25 1.41 -2.86
N PRO A 129 1.53 2.04 -4.03
CA PRO A 129 2.88 2.11 -4.56
C PRO A 129 3.74 3.26 -4.02
N PHE A 130 3.17 4.42 -3.66
CA PHE A 130 3.96 5.63 -3.51
C PHE A 130 4.01 6.23 -2.11
N THR A 131 2.96 6.12 -1.32
CA THR A 131 2.94 6.76 0.01
C THR A 131 3.62 5.90 1.07
N SER A 132 4.32 6.58 1.99
CA SER A 132 4.83 6.00 3.24
C SER A 132 4.08 6.53 4.47
N LYS A 133 3.08 7.39 4.27
CA LYS A 133 2.34 8.07 5.35
C LYS A 133 1.09 7.32 5.82
N SER A 134 0.79 6.16 5.23
CA SER A 134 -0.38 5.37 5.60
C SER A 134 0.02 4.22 6.51
N ASP A 135 -0.78 3.98 7.52
CA ASP A 135 -0.65 2.88 8.48
C ASP A 135 -1.68 1.76 8.22
N GLU A 136 -2.43 1.83 7.12
CA GLU A 136 -3.47 0.86 6.76
C GLU A 136 -2.93 -0.58 6.65
N VAL A 137 -1.68 -0.73 6.22
CA VAL A 137 -1.02 -2.04 6.10
C VAL A 137 -0.93 -2.80 7.43
N PHE A 138 -0.94 -2.12 8.56
CA PHE A 138 -0.88 -2.76 9.88
C PHE A 138 -2.24 -3.30 10.35
N ASN A 139 -3.33 -2.72 9.85
CA ASN A 139 -4.69 -2.98 10.34
C ASN A 139 -5.58 -3.67 9.30
N ASN A 140 -5.15 -3.74 8.04
CA ASN A 140 -5.94 -4.29 6.95
C ASN A 140 -5.15 -5.37 6.19
N PRO A 141 -5.53 -6.65 6.31
CA PRO A 141 -4.79 -7.77 5.71
C PRO A 141 -4.85 -7.79 4.18
N TYR A 142 -5.66 -6.96 3.57
CA TYR A 142 -5.76 -6.81 2.12
C TYR A 142 -4.87 -5.71 1.56
N VAL A 143 -4.26 -4.88 2.42
CA VAL A 143 -3.38 -3.77 2.01
C VAL A 143 -1.92 -4.22 2.01
N PHE A 144 -1.25 -3.97 0.90
CA PHE A 144 0.19 -4.13 0.71
C PHE A 144 0.77 -2.76 0.35
N GLN A 145 1.85 -2.38 0.99
CA GLN A 145 2.49 -1.10 0.78
C GLN A 145 3.94 -1.31 0.34
N ILE A 146 4.34 -0.66 -0.76
CA ILE A 146 5.69 -0.82 -1.32
C ILE A 146 6.71 -0.04 -0.48
N ASN A 147 6.36 1.20 -0.12
CA ASN A 147 7.21 2.01 0.75
C ASN A 147 6.95 1.69 2.22
N THR A 148 8.00 1.50 3.00
CA THR A 148 7.88 1.26 4.44
C THR A 148 7.15 2.43 5.12
N PRO A 149 6.12 2.18 5.95
CA PRO A 149 5.44 3.23 6.69
C PRO A 149 6.38 4.06 7.56
N GLN A 150 6.23 5.37 7.55
CA GLN A 150 7.06 6.28 8.35
C GLN A 150 6.95 6.01 9.85
N SER A 151 5.77 5.68 10.32
CA SER A 151 5.53 5.30 11.72
C SER A 151 6.41 4.14 12.18
N TYR A 152 6.58 3.12 11.31
CA TYR A 152 7.46 1.99 11.58
C TYR A 152 8.95 2.41 11.61
N LEU A 153 9.38 3.22 10.63
CA LEU A 153 10.77 3.71 10.58
C LEU A 153 11.10 4.56 11.81
N PHE A 154 10.19 5.43 12.23
CA PHE A 154 10.40 6.29 13.40
C PHE A 154 10.42 5.49 14.70
N SER A 155 9.56 4.48 14.86
CA SER A 155 9.57 3.62 16.04
C SER A 155 10.89 2.87 16.19
N GLU A 156 11.42 2.30 15.12
CA GLU A 156 12.72 1.61 15.12
C GLU A 156 13.88 2.53 15.48
N VAL A 157 13.91 3.75 14.94
CA VAL A 157 14.92 4.76 15.28
C VAL A 157 14.82 5.16 16.74
N TYR A 158 13.60 5.40 17.23
CA TYR A 158 13.35 5.79 18.62
C TYR A 158 13.75 4.69 19.60
N GLU A 159 13.36 3.44 19.34
CA GLU A 159 13.76 2.30 20.15
C GLU A 159 15.29 2.09 20.17
N HIS A 160 15.96 2.25 19.02
CA HIS A 160 17.39 2.19 18.95
C HIS A 160 18.04 3.27 19.79
N TYR A 161 17.53 4.51 19.73
CA TYR A 161 18.00 5.62 20.53
C TYR A 161 17.85 5.34 22.04
N LEU A 162 16.69 4.88 22.49
CA LEU A 162 16.44 4.56 23.90
C LEU A 162 17.34 3.43 24.40
N ARG A 163 17.60 2.41 23.58
CA ARG A 163 18.56 1.35 23.96
C ARG A 163 19.97 1.87 24.14
N LYS A 164 20.40 2.81 23.28
CA LYS A 164 21.75 3.38 23.31
C LYS A 164 21.93 4.41 24.43
N PHE A 165 20.89 5.13 24.78
CA PHE A 165 20.90 6.23 25.73
C PHE A 165 19.72 6.09 26.74
N PRO A 166 19.76 5.08 27.64
CA PRO A 166 18.62 4.76 28.50
C PRO A 166 18.25 5.86 29.49
N ASP A 167 19.22 6.69 29.87
CA ASP A 167 19.05 7.78 30.86
C ASP A 167 18.89 9.17 30.18
N ALA A 168 18.72 9.24 28.87
CA ALA A 168 18.59 10.49 28.16
C ALA A 168 17.20 11.11 28.30
N HIS A 169 17.17 12.41 28.59
CA HIS A 169 15.94 13.19 28.47
C HIS A 169 15.78 13.67 27.03
N VAL A 170 14.67 13.28 26.39
CA VAL A 170 14.35 13.67 25.03
C VAL A 170 13.48 14.92 25.02
N VAL A 171 13.92 15.96 24.34
CA VAL A 171 13.17 17.20 24.15
C VAL A 171 12.76 17.30 22.69
N PHE A 172 11.47 17.40 22.42
CA PHE A 172 10.95 17.65 21.09
C PHE A 172 10.79 19.16 20.88
N LEU A 173 11.43 19.67 19.85
CA LEU A 173 11.24 21.06 19.41
C LEU A 173 10.37 21.00 18.15
N ASP A 174 9.14 21.47 18.26
CA ASP A 174 8.25 21.63 17.13
C ASP A 174 8.32 23.09 16.69
N ALA A 175 8.72 23.32 15.44
CA ALA A 175 8.67 24.64 14.86
C ALA A 175 7.31 24.77 14.16
N GLU A 176 6.39 25.51 14.76
CA GLU A 176 5.17 25.92 14.07
C GLU A 176 5.56 26.70 12.80
N THR A 177 5.25 26.11 11.63
CA THR A 177 5.38 26.78 10.31
C THR A 177 4.05 27.29 9.85
#